data_83403d49b220a1a5c682177a9190346a
#
_entry.id   83403d49b220a1a5c682177a9190346a
#
_cell.length_a   1.000
_cell.length_b   1.000
_cell.length_c   1.000
_cell.angle_alpha   90.00
_cell.angle_beta   90.00
_cell.angle_gamma   90.00
#
_symmetry.space_group_name_H-M   'P 1'
#
loop_
_entity.id
_entity.type
_entity.pdbx_description
1 polymer ?
#
loop_
_entity_poly.entity_id
_entity_poly.type
_entity_poly.pdbx_seq_one_letter_code
_entity_poly.pdbx_strand_id
1 'polypeptide(L)'
;MRRFLVLQVALGLIALMVVIPAWAQKRGGVLRVFQYDSPASMSVHEEALNSAQNPMMAVFNNLVLFKQDVPQNRLDTITSELATRWSWNADLTELSFQLRRGVNWHDGKPFTAADVKCTWELILGNGNEKLRANPRKAWYRNLDSISTKGDTVTFHLKRPQPAFIALLASGYSPVYPCHVSPQQMRQHPIGTGPFKFVSYKPNESIKLVRNTQYWKPGRPFLDGIEWTIIPNRSTAILAFIAGKFDLTFPFGLTVPLMKNIQAEVSKAVCEVEPANQSTNLIVNRDAPPFNNPEIRRAMALALDRKSFIDILAEGQGDAGGAMQPPPQGVWGMPTEMLRGLPGYDPDVGKNRAEARKLMEKAGYGPEKLLAVKVSVRNTPPFRDPAVILIDQLKEIYIEGELEAFETANWFPKVYRKDYKIGLNLTGAGVDDPDAQFYENYACGSDRNYTGYCNRELDQLFDRQSMERDQDKRRHLVWEIDKKLQEDGARPILYHNRFATCWQPQLKGLTIVVNSLFNGWRMEDVWLDK
;
A
#
# COMPACT_ATOMS: atom_id res chain seq x y z
N MET A 1 -86.10 26.26 -3.04
CA MET A 1 -85.28 27.47 -2.77
C MET A 1 -84.44 27.22 -1.56
N ARG A 2 -83.25 26.79 -1.72
CA ARG A 2 -82.19 26.80 -0.68
C ARG A 2 -80.82 26.89 -1.39
N ARG A 3 -80.12 28.01 -1.17
CA ARG A 3 -78.81 28.31 -1.64
C ARG A 3 -77.81 27.56 -0.75
N PHE A 4 -76.98 26.72 -1.31
CA PHE A 4 -75.81 26.15 -0.63
C PHE A 4 -74.58 27.00 -0.95
N LEU A 5 -74.03 27.60 0.08
CA LEU A 5 -72.75 28.29 0.09
C LEU A 5 -71.60 27.21 0.18
N VAL A 6 -70.75 27.16 -0.81
CA VAL A 6 -69.55 26.34 -0.79
C VAL A 6 -68.41 27.19 -0.28
N LEU A 7 -67.93 26.87 0.92
CA LEU A 7 -66.75 27.47 1.54
C LEU A 7 -65.50 26.71 1.04
N GLN A 8 -64.71 27.37 0.21
CA GLN A 8 -63.39 26.83 -0.18
C GLN A 8 -62.34 27.15 0.90
N VAL A 9 -61.88 26.16 1.63
CA VAL A 9 -60.72 26.27 2.53
C VAL A 9 -59.46 26.02 1.71
N ALA A 10 -58.69 27.06 1.43
CA ALA A 10 -57.38 26.95 0.83
C ALA A 10 -56.35 26.54 1.92
N LEU A 11 -55.95 25.26 1.96
CA LEU A 11 -54.80 24.80 2.75
C LEU A 11 -53.50 25.22 2.03
N GLY A 12 -52.88 26.27 2.54
CA GLY A 12 -51.52 26.64 2.14
C GLY A 12 -50.48 25.64 2.72
N LEU A 13 -49.96 24.75 1.91
CA LEU A 13 -48.77 23.95 2.26
C LEU A 13 -47.55 24.88 2.23
N ILE A 14 -47.13 25.35 3.41
CA ILE A 14 -45.79 25.93 3.58
C ILE A 14 -44.79 24.79 3.59
N ALA A 15 -44.17 24.54 2.44
CA ALA A 15 -42.99 23.66 2.36
C ALA A 15 -41.84 24.36 3.09
N LEU A 16 -41.56 23.95 4.33
CA LEU A 16 -40.31 24.27 5.00
C LEU A 16 -39.17 23.66 4.18
N MET A 17 -38.52 24.44 3.31
CA MET A 17 -37.22 24.09 2.77
C MET A 17 -36.23 24.09 3.93
N VAL A 18 -35.92 22.93 4.46
CA VAL A 18 -34.75 22.74 5.32
C VAL A 18 -33.53 23.00 4.44
N VAL A 19 -33.06 24.24 4.46
CA VAL A 19 -31.76 24.60 3.88
C VAL A 19 -30.71 23.92 4.77
N ILE A 20 -30.35 22.71 4.41
CA ILE A 20 -29.10 22.08 4.95
C ILE A 20 -27.99 23.02 4.50
N PRO A 21 -27.23 23.66 5.40
CA PRO A 21 -26.12 24.50 4.99
C PRO A 21 -25.14 23.60 4.25
N ALA A 22 -25.09 23.71 2.93
CA ALA A 22 -24.01 23.18 2.16
C ALA A 22 -22.79 23.97 2.61
N TRP A 23 -21.96 23.38 3.46
CA TRP A 23 -20.69 23.95 3.88
C TRP A 23 -19.85 24.15 2.61
N ALA A 24 -19.82 25.39 2.13
CA ALA A 24 -19.05 25.72 0.95
C ALA A 24 -17.57 25.39 1.25
N GLN A 25 -16.99 24.53 0.43
CA GLN A 25 -15.58 24.13 0.56
C GLN A 25 -14.70 25.38 0.47
N LYS A 26 -13.93 25.65 1.53
CA LYS A 26 -13.05 26.80 1.61
C LYS A 26 -11.80 26.58 0.76
N ARG A 27 -11.33 27.65 0.15
CA ARG A 27 -10.07 27.66 -0.62
C ARG A 27 -8.98 28.32 0.17
N GLY A 28 -7.74 27.80 0.01
CA GLY A 28 -6.57 28.37 0.61
C GLY A 28 -5.97 27.51 1.72
N GLY A 29 -4.84 27.97 2.23
CA GLY A 29 -4.08 27.32 3.27
C GLY A 29 -3.16 26.21 2.78
N VAL A 30 -2.10 25.96 3.55
CA VAL A 30 -1.13 24.89 3.30
C VAL A 30 -1.39 23.77 4.30
N LEU A 31 -1.60 22.55 3.80
CA LEU A 31 -1.71 21.34 4.62
C LEU A 31 -0.32 20.96 5.15
N ARG A 32 -0.19 20.87 6.46
CA ARG A 32 1.07 20.51 7.13
C ARG A 32 0.98 19.08 7.65
N VAL A 33 1.87 18.23 7.14
CA VAL A 33 1.95 16.81 7.48
C VAL A 33 3.37 16.50 7.95
N PHE A 34 3.55 15.60 8.91
CA PHE A 34 4.88 15.05 9.18
C PHE A 34 5.01 13.63 8.63
N GLN A 35 6.22 13.20 8.36
CA GLN A 35 6.56 11.81 8.08
C GLN A 35 7.86 11.41 8.76
N TYR A 36 8.04 10.10 9.00
CA TYR A 36 9.19 9.61 9.75
C TYR A 36 10.41 9.27 8.90
N ASP A 37 10.22 9.07 7.61
CA ASP A 37 11.21 8.49 6.74
C ASP A 37 11.51 9.40 5.54
N SER A 38 12.77 9.41 5.14
CA SER A 38 13.25 10.19 3.99
C SER A 38 13.44 9.24 2.80
N PRO A 39 12.64 9.36 1.72
CA PRO A 39 12.83 8.50 0.55
C PRO A 39 14.13 8.80 -0.17
N ALA A 40 14.67 7.81 -0.88
CA ALA A 40 15.89 7.99 -1.65
C ALA A 40 15.69 8.85 -2.91
N SER A 41 14.44 8.95 -3.40
CA SER A 41 14.07 9.80 -4.53
C SER A 41 12.57 10.08 -4.59
N MET A 42 12.15 10.97 -5.50
CA MET A 42 10.75 11.29 -5.76
C MET A 42 10.14 10.44 -6.90
N SER A 43 10.90 9.50 -7.48
CA SER A 43 10.43 8.65 -8.58
C SER A 43 9.56 7.51 -8.08
N VAL A 44 8.24 7.61 -8.23
CA VAL A 44 7.27 6.60 -7.77
C VAL A 44 7.51 5.22 -8.39
N HIS A 45 7.96 5.16 -9.65
CA HIS A 45 8.25 3.89 -10.31
C HIS A 45 9.51 3.20 -9.77
N GLU A 46 10.42 3.94 -9.13
CA GLU A 46 11.66 3.40 -8.55
C GLU A 46 11.57 3.16 -7.04
N GLU A 47 10.60 3.79 -6.36
CA GLU A 47 10.46 3.72 -4.90
C GLU A 47 9.42 2.70 -4.47
N ALA A 48 9.71 2.00 -3.38
CA ALA A 48 8.80 1.05 -2.75
C ALA A 48 8.11 1.62 -1.49
N LEU A 49 8.43 2.86 -1.14
CA LEU A 49 8.06 3.48 0.13
C LEU A 49 6.81 4.37 -0.01
N ASN A 50 5.95 4.31 1.00
CA ASN A 50 4.85 5.25 1.13
C ASN A 50 5.33 6.69 1.39
N SER A 51 6.50 6.88 2.00
CA SER A 51 7.09 8.21 2.20
C SER A 51 7.47 8.94 0.89
N ALA A 52 7.62 8.22 -0.22
CA ALA A 52 7.71 8.80 -1.56
C ALA A 52 6.34 8.85 -2.25
N GLN A 53 5.60 7.75 -2.20
CA GLN A 53 4.37 7.60 -2.95
C GLN A 53 3.26 8.55 -2.46
N ASN A 54 3.06 8.69 -1.13
CA ASN A 54 1.99 9.54 -0.59
C ASN A 54 2.10 11.01 -1.02
N PRO A 55 3.24 11.71 -0.87
CA PRO A 55 3.36 13.07 -1.39
C PRO A 55 3.30 13.12 -2.92
N MET A 56 3.87 12.15 -3.63
CA MET A 56 3.91 12.17 -5.08
C MET A 56 2.58 11.81 -5.74
N MET A 57 1.68 11.10 -5.06
CA MET A 57 0.34 10.86 -5.58
C MET A 57 -0.43 12.17 -5.86
N ALA A 58 -0.16 13.22 -5.12
CA ALA A 58 -0.71 14.56 -5.36
C ALA A 58 -0.09 15.28 -6.59
N VAL A 59 1.10 14.83 -7.04
CA VAL A 59 1.81 15.40 -8.20
C VAL A 59 1.38 14.77 -9.52
N PHE A 60 0.98 13.51 -9.50
CA PHE A 60 0.69 12.73 -10.71
C PHE A 60 -0.80 12.44 -10.90
N ASN A 61 -1.18 12.05 -12.12
CA ASN A 61 -2.42 11.33 -12.41
C ASN A 61 -2.12 9.98 -13.07
N ASN A 62 -3.11 9.09 -12.97
CA ASN A 62 -3.14 7.78 -13.60
C ASN A 62 -4.10 7.80 -14.80
N LEU A 63 -4.17 6.72 -15.58
CA LEU A 63 -5.24 6.56 -16.59
C LEU A 63 -6.61 6.46 -15.94
N VAL A 64 -6.70 5.65 -14.90
CA VAL A 64 -7.86 5.44 -14.03
C VAL A 64 -7.41 5.45 -12.58
N LEU A 65 -8.30 5.69 -11.64
CA LEU A 65 -7.98 5.77 -10.22
C LEU A 65 -9.12 5.17 -9.40
N PHE A 66 -8.83 4.61 -8.24
CA PHE A 66 -9.87 4.34 -7.25
C PHE A 66 -10.44 5.65 -6.71
N LYS A 67 -11.77 5.72 -6.54
CA LYS A 67 -12.42 6.89 -5.94
C LYS A 67 -11.76 7.25 -4.62
N GLN A 68 -11.50 8.54 -4.41
CA GLN A 68 -10.77 9.04 -3.23
C GLN A 68 -11.69 9.34 -2.04
N ASP A 69 -13.00 9.26 -2.23
CA ASP A 69 -14.06 9.49 -1.25
C ASP A 69 -14.72 8.19 -0.75
N VAL A 70 -14.16 7.03 -1.16
CA VAL A 70 -14.64 5.70 -0.77
C VAL A 70 -13.55 5.00 0.03
N PRO A 71 -13.85 4.51 1.25
CA PRO A 71 -12.83 3.94 2.13
C PRO A 71 -12.27 2.59 1.66
N GLN A 72 -12.97 1.87 0.77
CA GLN A 72 -12.52 0.57 0.28
C GLN A 72 -12.34 0.56 -1.25
N ASN A 73 -11.14 0.25 -1.71
CA ASN A 73 -10.83 0.08 -3.12
C ASN A 73 -11.35 -1.27 -3.63
N ARG A 74 -12.14 -1.22 -4.71
CA ARG A 74 -12.69 -2.39 -5.42
C ARG A 74 -12.75 -2.07 -6.91
N LEU A 75 -12.96 -3.08 -7.77
CA LEU A 75 -13.06 -2.86 -9.21
C LEU A 75 -14.20 -1.90 -9.59
N ASP A 76 -15.31 -1.94 -8.87
CA ASP A 76 -16.48 -1.06 -9.08
C ASP A 76 -16.29 0.37 -8.55
N THR A 77 -15.22 0.62 -7.79
CA THR A 77 -14.84 1.98 -7.34
C THR A 77 -13.79 2.63 -8.25
N ILE A 78 -13.37 1.98 -9.33
CA ILE A 78 -12.45 2.59 -10.30
C ILE A 78 -13.18 3.64 -11.12
N THR A 79 -12.58 4.81 -11.25
CA THR A 79 -13.12 5.96 -11.97
C THR A 79 -12.15 6.51 -13.00
N SER A 80 -12.67 7.29 -13.94
CA SER A 80 -11.87 7.93 -15.00
C SER A 80 -10.97 9.03 -14.45
N GLU A 81 -9.73 9.09 -14.98
CA GLU A 81 -8.74 10.13 -14.72
C GLU A 81 -8.19 10.71 -16.04
N LEU A 82 -6.94 10.41 -16.41
CA LEU A 82 -6.38 10.79 -17.72
C LEU A 82 -7.08 10.08 -18.89
N ALA A 83 -7.72 8.94 -18.64
CA ALA A 83 -8.67 8.33 -19.57
C ALA A 83 -10.10 8.73 -19.22
N THR A 84 -10.92 9.02 -20.22
CA THR A 84 -12.35 9.37 -20.06
C THR A 84 -13.25 8.13 -20.04
N ARG A 85 -12.80 7.04 -20.68
CA ARG A 85 -13.48 5.75 -20.74
C ARG A 85 -12.48 4.66 -21.10
N TRP A 86 -12.86 3.43 -20.84
CA TRP A 86 -12.09 2.24 -21.22
C TRP A 86 -13.03 1.11 -21.64
N SER A 87 -12.49 0.14 -22.36
CA SER A 87 -13.21 -1.07 -22.75
C SER A 87 -12.26 -2.24 -22.92
N TRP A 88 -12.76 -3.43 -22.62
CA TRP A 88 -12.10 -4.69 -22.91
C TRP A 88 -12.60 -5.28 -24.23
N ASN A 89 -11.73 -6.01 -24.94
CA ASN A 89 -12.18 -6.95 -25.98
C ASN A 89 -12.87 -8.17 -25.34
N ALA A 90 -13.50 -9.02 -26.15
CA ALA A 90 -14.26 -10.18 -25.67
C ALA A 90 -13.40 -11.19 -24.88
N ASP A 91 -12.13 -11.32 -25.25
CA ASP A 91 -11.20 -12.28 -24.66
C ASP A 91 -10.47 -11.75 -23.42
N LEU A 92 -10.66 -10.48 -23.06
CA LEU A 92 -9.97 -9.78 -21.96
C LEU A 92 -8.43 -9.79 -22.11
N THR A 93 -7.95 -9.75 -23.35
CA THR A 93 -6.54 -9.64 -23.71
C THR A 93 -6.16 -8.25 -24.22
N GLU A 94 -7.15 -7.39 -24.48
CA GLU A 94 -6.92 -6.00 -24.88
C GLU A 94 -7.74 -5.05 -24.03
N LEU A 95 -7.07 -4.09 -23.39
CA LEU A 95 -7.69 -3.02 -22.63
C LEU A 95 -7.39 -1.69 -23.32
N SER A 96 -8.43 -1.09 -23.90
CA SER A 96 -8.35 0.18 -24.60
C SER A 96 -8.84 1.34 -23.77
N PHE A 97 -8.10 2.46 -23.79
CA PHE A 97 -8.42 3.71 -23.11
C PHE A 97 -8.58 4.84 -24.11
N GLN A 98 -9.65 5.63 -23.96
CA GLN A 98 -9.80 6.91 -24.65
C GLN A 98 -9.25 8.02 -23.74
N LEU A 99 -8.20 8.69 -24.17
CA LEU A 99 -7.54 9.72 -23.38
C LEU A 99 -8.33 11.02 -23.33
N ARG A 100 -8.14 11.76 -22.24
CA ARG A 100 -8.67 13.10 -22.02
C ARG A 100 -7.83 14.11 -22.81
N ARG A 101 -8.51 15.00 -23.54
CA ARG A 101 -7.89 16.11 -24.27
C ARG A 101 -7.70 17.32 -23.36
N GLY A 102 -6.76 18.20 -23.70
CA GLY A 102 -6.55 19.46 -23.01
C GLY A 102 -5.86 19.35 -21.65
N VAL A 103 -5.30 18.17 -21.32
CA VAL A 103 -4.47 18.01 -20.13
C VAL A 103 -3.04 18.42 -20.46
N ASN A 104 -2.43 19.24 -19.59
CA ASN A 104 -1.04 19.65 -19.71
C ASN A 104 -0.21 19.12 -18.54
N TRP A 105 1.04 18.79 -18.81
CA TRP A 105 2.06 18.59 -17.80
C TRP A 105 2.33 19.88 -17.02
N HIS A 106 2.91 19.78 -15.84
CA HIS A 106 3.24 20.93 -14.99
C HIS A 106 4.17 21.96 -15.66
N ASP A 107 4.92 21.55 -16.68
CA ASP A 107 5.78 22.41 -17.51
C ASP A 107 5.05 23.03 -18.73
N GLY A 108 3.75 22.77 -18.85
CA GLY A 108 2.89 23.34 -19.91
C GLY A 108 2.81 22.53 -21.20
N LYS A 109 3.61 21.47 -21.35
CA LYS A 109 3.52 20.59 -22.53
C LYS A 109 2.24 19.73 -22.50
N PRO A 110 1.66 19.39 -23.66
CA PRO A 110 0.45 18.56 -23.71
C PRO A 110 0.73 17.11 -23.31
N PHE A 111 -0.18 16.53 -22.55
CA PHE A 111 -0.25 15.08 -22.30
C PHE A 111 -0.81 14.37 -23.54
N THR A 112 -0.18 13.27 -23.95
CA THR A 112 -0.52 12.51 -25.16
C THR A 112 -0.47 11.00 -24.95
N ALA A 113 -0.96 10.24 -25.95
CA ALA A 113 -0.86 8.79 -25.96
C ALA A 113 0.60 8.28 -25.98
N ALA A 114 1.53 9.06 -26.50
CA ALA A 114 2.97 8.73 -26.46
C ALA A 114 3.50 8.63 -25.03
N ASP A 115 3.05 9.51 -24.13
CA ASP A 115 3.47 9.49 -22.73
C ASP A 115 3.02 8.21 -22.01
N VAL A 116 1.80 7.74 -22.30
CA VAL A 116 1.32 6.46 -21.77
C VAL A 116 2.18 5.30 -22.26
N LYS A 117 2.39 5.20 -23.56
CA LYS A 117 3.24 4.15 -24.15
C LYS A 117 4.65 4.18 -23.57
N CYS A 118 5.27 5.33 -23.54
CA CYS A 118 6.61 5.57 -22.99
C CYS A 118 6.73 5.14 -21.51
N THR A 119 5.71 5.42 -20.69
CA THR A 119 5.71 5.04 -19.28
C THR A 119 5.83 3.52 -19.11
N TRP A 120 4.99 2.74 -19.79
CA TRP A 120 5.03 1.28 -19.64
C TRP A 120 6.20 0.63 -20.37
N GLU A 121 6.67 1.20 -21.47
CA GLU A 121 7.93 0.78 -22.09
C GLU A 121 9.12 0.96 -21.13
N LEU A 122 9.16 2.07 -20.39
CA LEU A 122 10.14 2.30 -19.33
C LEU A 122 10.01 1.26 -18.20
N ILE A 123 8.80 0.96 -17.73
CA ILE A 123 8.54 -0.05 -16.69
C ILE A 123 8.94 -1.44 -17.16
N LEU A 124 8.63 -1.81 -18.40
CA LEU A 124 9.02 -3.10 -18.97
C LEU A 124 10.53 -3.19 -19.24
N GLY A 125 11.23 -2.06 -19.32
CA GLY A 125 12.65 -1.98 -19.66
C GLY A 125 12.93 -2.11 -21.16
N ASN A 126 11.93 -1.84 -22.01
CA ASN A 126 12.01 -1.93 -23.47
C ASN A 126 12.51 -0.63 -24.13
N GLY A 127 12.57 0.49 -23.40
CA GLY A 127 13.05 1.79 -23.88
C GLY A 127 14.56 1.98 -23.77
N ASN A 128 15.05 3.10 -24.29
CA ASN A 128 16.46 3.51 -24.17
C ASN A 128 16.82 3.93 -22.73
N GLU A 129 15.87 4.51 -22.02
CA GLU A 129 16.00 4.90 -20.63
C GLU A 129 15.68 3.71 -19.70
N LYS A 130 16.31 3.68 -18.52
CA LYS A 130 16.11 2.60 -17.54
C LYS A 130 15.91 3.15 -16.14
N LEU A 131 15.03 2.49 -15.40
CA LEU A 131 14.87 2.69 -13.96
C LEU A 131 16.05 2.04 -13.22
N ARG A 132 16.53 2.68 -12.12
CA ARG A 132 17.57 2.10 -11.24
C ARG A 132 17.08 0.85 -10.51
N ALA A 133 15.82 0.88 -10.11
CA ALA A 133 15.10 -0.22 -9.50
C ALA A 133 13.68 -0.23 -10.08
N ASN A 134 13.04 -1.37 -10.13
CA ASN A 134 11.71 -1.47 -10.69
C ASN A 134 10.85 -2.43 -9.85
N PRO A 135 10.42 -2.00 -8.66
CA PRO A 135 9.72 -2.86 -7.70
C PRO A 135 8.36 -3.36 -8.19
N ARG A 136 7.79 -2.74 -9.24
CA ARG A 136 6.47 -3.10 -9.81
C ARG A 136 6.54 -3.79 -11.17
N LYS A 137 7.72 -4.07 -11.69
CA LYS A 137 7.87 -4.77 -12.98
C LYS A 137 7.06 -6.07 -13.04
N ALA A 138 7.03 -6.80 -11.94
CA ALA A 138 6.31 -8.06 -11.84
C ALA A 138 4.79 -7.93 -12.05
N TRP A 139 4.18 -6.79 -11.75
CA TRP A 139 2.75 -6.53 -11.99
C TRP A 139 2.39 -6.57 -13.48
N TYR A 140 3.33 -6.17 -14.33
CA TYR A 140 3.13 -6.00 -15.77
C TYR A 140 3.74 -7.15 -16.60
N ARG A 141 4.08 -8.30 -15.96
CA ARG A 141 4.67 -9.45 -16.65
C ARG A 141 3.79 -10.03 -17.78
N ASN A 142 2.48 -9.84 -17.65
CA ASN A 142 1.49 -10.25 -18.64
C ASN A 142 1.30 -9.23 -19.77
N LEU A 143 1.80 -8.01 -19.63
CA LEU A 143 1.75 -7.00 -20.69
C LEU A 143 2.74 -7.40 -21.80
N ASP A 144 2.22 -7.48 -23.03
CA ASP A 144 2.99 -7.79 -24.23
C ASP A 144 3.46 -6.50 -24.91
N SER A 145 2.52 -5.66 -25.26
CA SER A 145 2.80 -4.43 -26.01
C SER A 145 1.73 -3.37 -25.78
N ILE A 146 2.03 -2.14 -26.22
CA ILE A 146 1.09 -1.02 -26.17
C ILE A 146 1.04 -0.37 -27.54
N SER A 147 -0.17 -0.26 -28.09
CA SER A 147 -0.43 0.45 -29.34
C SER A 147 -1.17 1.76 -29.09
N THR A 148 -0.96 2.73 -30.00
CA THR A 148 -1.60 4.03 -29.95
C THR A 148 -2.24 4.38 -31.30
N LYS A 149 -3.46 4.93 -31.27
CA LYS A 149 -4.15 5.46 -32.46
C LYS A 149 -4.90 6.74 -32.09
N GLY A 150 -4.33 7.89 -32.48
CA GLY A 150 -4.83 9.20 -32.03
C GLY A 150 -4.80 9.27 -30.49
N ASP A 151 -5.95 9.58 -29.87
CA ASP A 151 -6.11 9.66 -28.42
C ASP A 151 -6.50 8.30 -27.78
N THR A 152 -6.42 7.20 -28.53
CA THR A 152 -6.68 5.85 -27.99
C THR A 152 -5.38 5.13 -27.72
N VAL A 153 -5.28 4.52 -26.53
CA VAL A 153 -4.17 3.66 -26.11
C VAL A 153 -4.73 2.27 -25.81
N THR A 154 -4.12 1.23 -26.35
CA THR A 154 -4.51 -0.16 -26.10
C THR A 154 -3.35 -0.93 -25.50
N PHE A 155 -3.59 -1.54 -24.35
CA PHE A 155 -2.69 -2.48 -23.69
C PHE A 155 -3.02 -3.89 -24.20
N HIS A 156 -2.04 -4.56 -24.79
CA HIS A 156 -2.16 -5.94 -25.28
C HIS A 156 -1.54 -6.88 -24.26
N LEU A 157 -2.32 -7.84 -23.79
CA LEU A 157 -1.91 -8.82 -22.78
C LEU A 157 -1.67 -10.18 -23.42
N LYS A 158 -0.69 -10.93 -22.94
CA LYS A 158 -0.35 -12.30 -23.40
C LYS A 158 -1.46 -13.30 -23.11
N ARG A 159 -2.28 -13.06 -22.09
CA ARG A 159 -3.40 -13.87 -21.63
C ARG A 159 -4.47 -12.99 -20.94
N PRO A 160 -5.72 -13.48 -20.80
CA PRO A 160 -6.76 -12.74 -20.07
C PRO A 160 -6.31 -12.35 -18.67
N GLN A 161 -6.62 -11.11 -18.26
CA GLN A 161 -6.36 -10.61 -16.90
C GLN A 161 -7.39 -9.54 -16.53
N PRO A 162 -8.61 -9.94 -16.10
CA PRO A 162 -9.71 -9.01 -15.81
C PRO A 162 -9.33 -7.91 -14.79
N ALA A 163 -8.48 -8.25 -13.81
CA ALA A 163 -8.05 -7.33 -12.76
C ALA A 163 -6.87 -6.41 -13.18
N PHE A 164 -6.37 -6.49 -14.42
CA PHE A 164 -5.25 -5.64 -14.87
C PHE A 164 -5.54 -4.15 -14.67
N ILE A 165 -6.79 -3.72 -14.84
CA ILE A 165 -7.21 -2.34 -14.61
C ILE A 165 -7.01 -1.88 -13.15
N ALA A 166 -7.11 -2.78 -12.17
CA ALA A 166 -6.85 -2.46 -10.77
C ALA A 166 -5.38 -2.09 -10.53
N LEU A 167 -4.45 -2.75 -11.22
CA LEU A 167 -3.03 -2.41 -11.17
C LEU A 167 -2.79 -1.00 -11.73
N LEU A 168 -3.48 -0.63 -12.81
CA LEU A 168 -3.39 0.70 -13.42
C LEU A 168 -4.03 1.80 -12.56
N ALA A 169 -5.01 1.45 -11.72
CA ALA A 169 -5.67 2.37 -10.80
C ALA A 169 -4.87 2.62 -9.50
N SER A 170 -3.82 1.85 -9.24
CA SER A 170 -2.96 2.01 -8.07
C SER A 170 -2.22 3.35 -8.08
N GLY A 171 -2.04 3.95 -6.90
CA GLY A 171 -1.17 5.11 -6.72
C GLY A 171 0.30 4.90 -7.16
N TYR A 172 0.68 3.65 -7.42
CA TYR A 172 1.98 3.28 -8.01
C TYR A 172 2.01 3.20 -9.54
N SER A 173 0.94 3.53 -10.22
CA SER A 173 0.82 3.46 -11.68
C SER A 173 0.60 4.83 -12.34
N PRO A 174 1.31 5.89 -11.90
CA PRO A 174 1.18 7.20 -12.55
C PRO A 174 1.74 7.16 -13.97
N VAL A 175 1.18 8.01 -14.84
CA VAL A 175 1.77 8.26 -16.15
C VAL A 175 2.91 9.27 -16.00
N TYR A 176 4.04 9.00 -16.66
CA TYR A 176 5.21 9.88 -16.72
C TYR A 176 5.33 10.58 -18.08
N PRO A 177 5.87 11.82 -18.12
CA PRO A 177 6.13 12.51 -19.38
C PRO A 177 7.31 11.90 -20.12
N CYS A 178 7.15 11.57 -21.39
CA CYS A 178 8.20 11.01 -22.24
C CYS A 178 9.44 11.92 -22.37
N HIS A 179 9.24 13.22 -22.27
CA HIS A 179 10.28 14.22 -22.46
C HIS A 179 11.11 14.50 -21.21
N VAL A 180 10.84 13.80 -20.09
CA VAL A 180 11.57 13.96 -18.83
C VAL A 180 12.27 12.66 -18.48
N SER A 181 13.58 12.71 -18.29
CA SER A 181 14.37 11.53 -17.99
C SER A 181 14.05 10.96 -16.59
N PRO A 182 14.25 9.65 -16.36
CA PRO A 182 14.14 9.06 -15.02
C PRO A 182 15.04 9.74 -13.99
N GLN A 183 16.21 10.25 -14.40
CA GLN A 183 17.10 11.02 -13.53
C GLN A 183 16.45 12.31 -13.04
N GLN A 184 15.81 13.05 -13.94
CA GLN A 184 15.10 14.27 -13.56
C GLN A 184 13.88 13.95 -12.69
N MET A 185 13.13 12.88 -12.99
CA MET A 185 11.98 12.45 -12.20
C MET A 185 12.33 12.10 -10.74
N ARG A 186 13.57 11.67 -10.49
CA ARG A 186 14.07 11.43 -9.13
C ARG A 186 14.22 12.69 -8.29
N GLN A 187 14.55 13.82 -8.92
CA GLN A 187 14.91 15.07 -8.25
C GLN A 187 13.83 16.15 -8.39
N HIS A 188 13.26 16.27 -9.58
CA HIS A 188 12.27 17.28 -9.95
C HIS A 188 11.13 16.65 -10.75
N PRO A 189 10.25 15.87 -10.10
CA PRO A 189 9.16 15.19 -10.80
C PRO A 189 8.19 16.19 -11.43
N ILE A 190 7.77 15.88 -12.66
CA ILE A 190 6.76 16.62 -13.42
C ILE A 190 5.57 15.70 -13.63
N GLY A 191 4.40 16.13 -13.20
CA GLY A 191 3.14 15.39 -13.31
C GLY A 191 2.04 16.21 -14.00
N THR A 192 0.83 15.68 -13.98
CA THR A 192 -0.40 16.36 -14.42
C THR A 192 -1.35 16.64 -13.26
N GLY A 193 -0.92 16.33 -12.03
CA GLY A 193 -1.73 16.31 -10.83
C GLY A 193 -2.13 17.68 -10.27
N PRO A 194 -2.93 17.68 -9.18
CA PRO A 194 -3.45 18.89 -8.56
C PRO A 194 -2.37 19.78 -7.91
N PHE A 195 -1.21 19.22 -7.59
CA PHE A 195 -0.10 19.97 -7.01
C PHE A 195 1.17 19.79 -7.83
N LYS A 196 1.98 20.87 -7.90
CA LYS A 196 3.29 20.89 -8.52
C LYS A 196 4.36 20.67 -7.46
N PHE A 197 5.37 19.89 -7.79
CA PHE A 197 6.56 19.71 -6.95
C PHE A 197 7.36 21.01 -6.88
N VAL A 198 7.78 21.38 -5.68
CA VAL A 198 8.61 22.58 -5.44
C VAL A 198 10.01 22.16 -5.02
N SER A 199 10.13 21.36 -3.97
CA SER A 199 11.44 20.96 -3.45
C SER A 199 11.35 19.70 -2.60
N TYR A 200 12.45 18.96 -2.59
CA TYR A 200 12.73 17.90 -1.63
C TYR A 200 14.09 18.17 -1.00
N LYS A 201 14.12 18.28 0.31
CA LYS A 201 15.33 18.35 1.11
C LYS A 201 15.41 17.09 1.97
N PRO A 202 16.35 16.19 1.69
CA PRO A 202 16.50 14.95 2.46
C PRO A 202 16.57 15.20 3.96
N ASN A 203 15.84 14.38 4.74
CA ASN A 203 15.71 14.47 6.19
C ASN A 203 15.13 15.81 6.73
N GLU A 204 14.58 16.65 5.86
CA GLU A 204 13.98 17.93 6.24
C GLU A 204 12.53 18.06 5.76
N SER A 205 12.31 18.11 4.43
CA SER A 205 10.96 18.42 3.92
C SER A 205 10.73 18.06 2.46
N ILE A 206 9.43 17.89 2.12
CA ILE A 206 8.91 17.86 0.74
C ILE A 206 7.85 18.96 0.64
N LYS A 207 7.92 19.82 -0.39
CA LYS A 207 6.99 20.92 -0.59
C LYS A 207 6.30 20.84 -1.94
N LEU A 208 4.99 20.99 -1.92
CA LEU A 208 4.13 21.02 -3.09
C LEU A 208 3.31 22.33 -3.09
N VAL A 209 3.06 22.88 -4.27
CA VAL A 209 2.23 24.07 -4.47
C VAL A 209 1.05 23.75 -5.38
N ARG A 210 -0.07 24.45 -5.21
CA ARG A 210 -1.26 24.32 -6.06
C ARG A 210 -0.91 24.41 -7.55
N ASN A 211 -1.44 23.48 -8.35
CA ASN A 211 -1.48 23.62 -9.80
C ASN A 211 -2.70 24.46 -10.20
N THR A 212 -2.50 25.73 -10.47
CA THR A 212 -3.57 26.65 -10.86
C THR A 212 -4.17 26.33 -12.23
N GLN A 213 -3.49 25.51 -13.04
CA GLN A 213 -3.93 25.04 -14.35
C GLN A 213 -4.38 23.58 -14.33
N TYR A 214 -4.80 23.09 -13.14
CA TYR A 214 -5.26 21.72 -13.02
C TYR A 214 -6.52 21.48 -13.86
N TRP A 215 -6.54 20.39 -14.60
CA TRP A 215 -7.58 20.07 -15.57
C TRP A 215 -8.97 19.74 -14.96
N LYS A 216 -9.04 19.46 -13.64
CA LYS A 216 -10.33 19.35 -12.92
C LYS A 216 -10.76 20.73 -12.41
N PRO A 217 -11.86 21.31 -12.93
CA PRO A 217 -12.30 22.64 -12.53
C PRO A 217 -12.55 22.74 -11.02
N GLY A 218 -12.13 23.85 -10.43
CA GLY A 218 -12.38 24.12 -9.02
C GLY A 218 -11.45 23.44 -8.04
N ARG A 219 -10.54 22.58 -8.47
CA ARG A 219 -9.60 21.84 -7.64
C ARG A 219 -8.15 22.25 -7.94
N PRO A 220 -7.21 21.98 -7.00
CA PRO A 220 -7.44 21.62 -5.62
C PRO A 220 -7.89 22.81 -4.77
N PHE A 221 -8.36 22.56 -3.53
CA PHE A 221 -8.77 23.62 -2.62
C PHE A 221 -7.60 24.25 -1.87
N LEU A 222 -6.60 23.47 -1.48
CA LEU A 222 -5.41 23.90 -0.76
C LEU A 222 -4.47 24.74 -1.65
N ASP A 223 -3.68 25.64 -1.05
CA ASP A 223 -2.59 26.37 -1.74
C ASP A 223 -1.34 25.51 -1.90
N GLY A 224 -1.15 24.51 -1.05
CA GLY A 224 -0.01 23.61 -1.09
C GLY A 224 -0.06 22.56 0.00
N ILE A 225 0.96 21.70 -0.02
CA ILE A 225 1.17 20.66 1.00
C ILE A 225 2.65 20.71 1.40
N GLU A 226 2.92 20.68 2.71
CA GLU A 226 4.26 20.60 3.25
C GLU A 226 4.39 19.36 4.13
N TRP A 227 5.29 18.47 3.74
CA TRP A 227 5.69 17.28 4.49
C TRP A 227 6.98 17.58 5.23
N THR A 228 6.96 17.54 6.55
CA THR A 228 8.15 17.70 7.38
C THR A 228 8.65 16.33 7.82
N ILE A 229 9.94 16.04 7.63
CA ILE A 229 10.54 14.76 7.98
C ILE A 229 11.05 14.82 9.42
N ILE A 230 10.43 14.04 10.31
CA ILE A 230 10.77 13.96 11.73
C ILE A 230 10.96 12.49 12.11
N PRO A 231 12.20 11.97 12.11
CA PRO A 231 12.46 10.56 12.41
C PRO A 231 12.06 10.15 13.83
N ASN A 232 12.17 11.07 14.80
CA ASN A 232 11.75 10.79 16.18
C ASN A 232 10.23 10.90 16.33
N ARG A 233 9.61 9.75 16.60
CA ARG A 233 8.14 9.63 16.70
C ARG A 233 7.55 10.48 17.81
N SER A 234 8.16 10.49 18.98
CA SER A 234 7.67 11.27 20.12
C SER A 234 7.71 12.77 19.83
N THR A 235 8.79 13.26 19.21
CA THR A 235 8.91 14.67 18.78
C THR A 235 7.82 15.02 17.75
N ALA A 236 7.54 14.14 16.79
CA ALA A 236 6.51 14.37 15.77
C ALA A 236 5.11 14.46 16.41
N ILE A 237 4.80 13.59 17.36
CA ILE A 237 3.53 13.57 18.07
C ILE A 237 3.35 14.82 18.94
N LEU A 238 4.37 15.21 19.70
CA LEU A 238 4.32 16.44 20.51
C LEU A 238 4.11 17.68 19.62
N ALA A 239 4.72 17.71 18.43
CA ALA A 239 4.51 18.79 17.49
C ALA A 239 3.07 18.80 16.91
N PHE A 240 2.45 17.63 16.68
CA PHE A 240 1.05 17.52 16.29
C PHE A 240 0.11 18.01 17.42
N ILE A 241 0.35 17.58 18.66
CA ILE A 241 -0.40 18.03 19.86
C ILE A 241 -0.31 19.56 19.98
N ALA A 242 0.86 20.13 19.76
CA ALA A 242 1.07 21.59 19.77
C ALA A 242 0.46 22.34 18.56
N GLY A 243 -0.28 21.66 17.67
CA GLY A 243 -0.95 22.26 16.52
C GLY A 243 -0.03 22.67 15.36
N LYS A 244 1.22 22.19 15.34
CA LYS A 244 2.16 22.46 14.24
C LYS A 244 1.81 21.71 12.95
N PHE A 245 1.07 20.62 13.06
CA PHE A 245 0.63 19.78 11.93
C PHE A 245 -0.89 19.64 11.91
N ASP A 246 -1.46 19.58 10.73
CA ASP A 246 -2.89 19.41 10.48
C ASP A 246 -3.24 17.91 10.35
N LEU A 247 -2.27 17.07 9.94
CA LEU A 247 -2.42 15.63 9.72
C LEU A 247 -1.15 14.89 10.19
N THR A 248 -1.34 13.77 10.89
CA THR A 248 -0.23 12.82 11.15
C THR A 248 0.13 12.06 9.88
N PHE A 249 1.32 11.44 9.83
CA PHE A 249 1.62 10.56 8.72
C PHE A 249 0.57 9.45 8.66
N PRO A 250 -0.03 9.23 7.47
CA PRO A 250 -1.04 8.21 7.30
C PRO A 250 -0.52 6.84 7.71
N PHE A 251 -1.30 6.12 8.53
CA PHE A 251 -0.92 4.83 9.09
C PHE A 251 0.45 4.84 9.83
N GLY A 252 0.82 5.98 10.39
CA GLY A 252 2.09 6.16 11.10
C GLY A 252 2.02 5.99 12.61
N LEU A 253 0.82 5.91 13.19
CA LEU A 253 0.62 5.85 14.62
C LEU A 253 0.29 4.44 15.09
N THR A 254 0.81 4.06 16.27
CA THR A 254 0.30 2.93 17.02
C THR A 254 -0.93 3.34 17.84
N VAL A 255 -1.71 2.36 18.28
CA VAL A 255 -2.90 2.61 19.13
C VAL A 255 -2.57 3.36 20.43
N PRO A 256 -1.51 3.01 21.18
CA PRO A 256 -1.11 3.78 22.36
C PRO A 256 -0.81 5.25 22.05
N LEU A 257 -0.13 5.52 20.95
CA LEU A 257 0.19 6.90 20.53
C LEU A 257 -1.03 7.71 20.14
N MET A 258 -2.01 7.07 19.49
CA MET A 258 -3.30 7.68 19.21
C MET A 258 -4.03 8.07 20.49
N LYS A 259 -4.08 7.17 21.48
CA LYS A 259 -4.69 7.47 22.79
C LYS A 259 -4.04 8.66 23.46
N ASN A 260 -2.71 8.79 23.40
CA ASN A 260 -2.00 9.96 23.91
C ASN A 260 -2.43 11.25 23.20
N ILE A 261 -2.57 11.23 21.87
CA ILE A 261 -3.06 12.39 21.11
C ILE A 261 -4.48 12.75 21.53
N GLN A 262 -5.39 11.77 21.65
CA GLN A 262 -6.78 12.01 22.02
C GLN A 262 -6.94 12.55 23.47
N ALA A 263 -6.06 12.15 24.38
CA ALA A 263 -6.04 12.66 25.74
C ALA A 263 -5.66 14.14 25.80
N GLU A 264 -4.69 14.58 24.99
CA GLU A 264 -4.18 15.96 24.99
C GLU A 264 -4.96 16.87 24.01
N VAL A 265 -5.49 16.33 22.91
CA VAL A 265 -6.23 17.06 21.88
C VAL A 265 -7.58 16.40 21.67
N SER A 266 -8.51 16.64 22.60
CA SER A 266 -9.84 15.99 22.61
C SER A 266 -10.69 16.21 21.35
N LYS A 267 -10.38 17.24 20.54
CA LYS A 267 -11.06 17.54 19.27
C LYS A 267 -10.39 16.88 18.05
N ALA A 268 -9.21 16.27 18.21
CA ALA A 268 -8.56 15.57 17.10
C ALA A 268 -9.43 14.38 16.64
N VAL A 269 -9.58 14.24 15.35
CA VAL A 269 -10.24 13.09 14.74
C VAL A 269 -9.17 12.02 14.52
N CYS A 270 -9.40 10.81 15.01
CA CYS A 270 -8.47 9.68 14.83
C CYS A 270 -9.25 8.44 14.38
N GLU A 271 -8.73 7.74 13.40
CA GLU A 271 -9.25 6.46 12.93
C GLU A 271 -8.16 5.38 13.02
N VAL A 272 -8.54 4.15 13.43
CA VAL A 272 -7.66 2.97 13.47
C VAL A 272 -8.17 1.97 12.45
N GLU A 273 -7.40 1.84 11.36
CA GLU A 273 -7.83 1.03 10.23
C GLU A 273 -6.70 0.09 9.75
N PRO A 274 -7.04 -1.06 9.16
CA PRO A 274 -6.06 -1.87 8.45
C PRO A 274 -5.62 -1.13 7.18
N ALA A 275 -4.41 -1.43 6.72
CA ALA A 275 -3.78 -0.71 5.62
C ALA A 275 -3.34 -1.65 4.48
N ASN A 276 -3.86 -2.87 4.44
CA ASN A 276 -3.36 -3.95 3.59
C ASN A 276 -1.83 -4.11 3.68
N GLN A 277 -1.36 -4.12 4.91
CA GLN A 277 0.05 -4.27 5.24
C GLN A 277 0.22 -5.32 6.33
N SER A 278 1.14 -6.26 6.12
CA SER A 278 1.51 -7.27 7.10
C SER A 278 2.97 -7.15 7.52
N THR A 279 3.24 -7.45 8.79
CA THR A 279 4.59 -7.71 9.29
C THR A 279 4.91 -9.17 9.05
N ASN A 280 6.05 -9.44 8.43
CA ASN A 280 6.44 -10.80 8.06
C ASN A 280 7.91 -11.08 8.28
N LEU A 281 8.19 -12.34 8.57
CA LEU A 281 9.52 -12.91 8.65
C LEU A 281 10.04 -13.15 7.22
N ILE A 282 11.19 -12.59 6.90
CA ILE A 282 11.92 -12.90 5.68
C ILE A 282 13.14 -13.77 6.04
N VAL A 283 13.24 -14.91 5.35
CA VAL A 283 14.34 -15.86 5.52
C VAL A 283 15.02 -16.05 4.18
N ASN A 284 16.31 -15.78 4.11
CA ASN A 284 17.08 -16.04 2.89
C ASN A 284 17.28 -17.54 2.72
N ARG A 285 16.57 -18.13 1.77
CA ARG A 285 16.57 -19.59 1.51
C ARG A 285 17.88 -20.11 0.91
N ASP A 286 18.69 -19.22 0.37
CA ASP A 286 19.99 -19.56 -0.23
C ASP A 286 21.13 -19.55 0.81
N ALA A 287 20.89 -18.96 1.99
CA ALA A 287 21.89 -18.83 3.05
C ALA A 287 21.85 -20.01 4.04
N PRO A 288 22.94 -20.80 4.17
CA PRO A 288 23.02 -21.84 5.21
C PRO A 288 22.93 -21.24 6.63
N PRO A 289 22.26 -21.92 7.58
CA PRO A 289 21.57 -23.22 7.45
C PRO A 289 20.10 -23.08 7.02
N PHE A 290 19.65 -21.89 6.62
CA PHE A 290 18.24 -21.59 6.27
C PHE A 290 17.82 -22.13 4.90
N ASN A 291 18.73 -22.70 4.13
CA ASN A 291 18.41 -23.57 2.99
C ASN A 291 17.70 -24.87 3.42
N ASN A 292 17.83 -25.30 4.69
CA ASN A 292 17.09 -26.42 5.25
C ASN A 292 15.62 -26.03 5.49
N PRO A 293 14.62 -26.71 4.85
CA PRO A 293 13.22 -26.40 5.01
C PRO A 293 12.68 -26.67 6.42
N GLU A 294 13.28 -27.62 7.17
CA GLU A 294 12.84 -27.95 8.54
C GLU A 294 13.11 -26.79 9.50
N ILE A 295 14.24 -26.09 9.36
CA ILE A 295 14.56 -24.91 10.16
C ILE A 295 13.56 -23.78 9.86
N ARG A 296 13.24 -23.55 8.59
CA ARG A 296 12.24 -22.52 8.22
C ARG A 296 10.85 -22.86 8.74
N ARG A 297 10.46 -24.14 8.68
CA ARG A 297 9.21 -24.62 9.26
C ARG A 297 9.19 -24.45 10.78
N ALA A 298 10.28 -24.78 11.47
CA ALA A 298 10.40 -24.57 12.91
C ALA A 298 10.23 -23.08 13.28
N MET A 299 10.83 -22.17 12.52
CA MET A 299 10.67 -20.74 12.73
C MET A 299 9.20 -20.29 12.55
N ALA A 300 8.49 -20.79 11.53
CA ALA A 300 7.09 -20.46 11.30
C ALA A 300 6.17 -21.00 12.42
N LEU A 301 6.47 -22.18 12.96
CA LEU A 301 5.76 -22.79 14.07
C LEU A 301 5.98 -22.06 15.40
N ALA A 302 7.16 -21.46 15.61
CA ALA A 302 7.50 -20.78 16.86
C ALA A 302 6.73 -19.48 17.09
N LEU A 303 6.12 -18.91 16.05
CA LEU A 303 5.49 -17.59 16.08
C LEU A 303 4.21 -17.57 16.92
N ASP A 304 4.25 -16.88 18.04
CA ASP A 304 3.06 -16.47 18.79
C ASP A 304 2.53 -15.15 18.23
N ARG A 305 1.64 -15.25 17.25
CA ARG A 305 1.06 -14.09 16.55
C ARG A 305 0.22 -13.23 17.46
N LYS A 306 -0.46 -13.83 18.44
CA LYS A 306 -1.28 -13.10 19.41
C LYS A 306 -0.42 -12.18 20.27
N SER A 307 0.74 -12.63 20.74
CA SER A 307 1.66 -11.81 21.53
C SER A 307 2.13 -10.57 20.76
N PHE A 308 2.41 -10.68 19.44
CA PHE A 308 2.75 -9.50 18.64
C PHE A 308 1.61 -8.48 18.62
N ILE A 309 0.38 -8.94 18.41
CA ILE A 309 -0.81 -8.07 18.33
C ILE A 309 -1.09 -7.41 19.69
N ASP A 310 -1.02 -8.18 20.77
CA ASP A 310 -1.31 -7.68 22.12
C ASP A 310 -0.28 -6.64 22.58
N ILE A 311 1.01 -6.92 22.36
CA ILE A 311 2.10 -6.04 22.84
C ILE A 311 2.22 -4.78 21.98
N LEU A 312 2.14 -4.91 20.64
CA LEU A 312 2.44 -3.80 19.73
C LEU A 312 1.21 -2.96 19.39
N ALA A 313 0.01 -3.53 19.47
CA ALA A 313 -1.23 -2.89 19.00
C ALA A 313 -2.38 -2.99 20.01
N GLU A 314 -2.10 -3.37 21.28
CA GLU A 314 -3.13 -3.52 22.32
C GLU A 314 -4.33 -4.35 21.86
N GLY A 315 -4.06 -5.48 21.18
CA GLY A 315 -5.08 -6.38 20.64
C GLY A 315 -5.70 -5.92 19.30
N GLN A 316 -5.33 -4.77 18.76
CA GLN A 316 -5.87 -4.23 17.51
C GLN A 316 -4.99 -4.60 16.31
N GLY A 317 -5.00 -5.85 15.94
CA GLY A 317 -4.35 -6.39 14.75
C GLY A 317 -5.09 -7.63 14.29
N ASP A 318 -4.77 -8.11 13.11
CA ASP A 318 -5.48 -9.26 12.53
C ASP A 318 -4.51 -10.40 12.21
N ALA A 319 -4.88 -11.63 12.56
CA ALA A 319 -4.20 -12.80 12.06
C ALA A 319 -4.67 -13.07 10.62
N GLY A 320 -3.74 -13.36 9.73
CA GLY A 320 -4.03 -13.59 8.32
C GLY A 320 -2.91 -14.31 7.60
N GLY A 321 -3.17 -14.73 6.36
CA GLY A 321 -2.18 -15.24 5.43
C GLY A 321 -1.51 -14.12 4.62
N ALA A 322 -1.17 -14.40 3.36
CA ALA A 322 -0.54 -13.44 2.46
C ALA A 322 -1.46 -12.28 2.07
N MET A 323 -2.80 -12.52 2.06
CA MET A 323 -3.80 -11.51 1.75
C MET A 323 -4.40 -10.92 3.01
N GLN A 324 -4.81 -9.65 2.95
CA GLN A 324 -5.50 -8.98 4.06
C GLN A 324 -6.77 -9.75 4.45
N PRO A 325 -6.97 -10.06 5.75
CA PRO A 325 -8.14 -10.82 6.18
C PRO A 325 -9.44 -10.01 6.05
N PRO A 326 -10.61 -10.69 5.96
CA PRO A 326 -11.91 -10.04 5.97
C PRO A 326 -12.18 -9.38 7.34
N PRO A 327 -13.12 -8.40 7.44
CA PRO A 327 -14.02 -7.96 6.36
C PRO A 327 -13.44 -6.91 5.43
N GLN A 328 -12.32 -6.26 5.76
CA GLN A 328 -11.75 -5.18 4.94
C GLN A 328 -11.00 -5.72 3.72
N GLY A 329 -10.29 -6.85 3.84
CA GLY A 329 -9.71 -7.56 2.70
C GLY A 329 -10.74 -8.46 2.00
N VAL A 330 -10.74 -8.45 0.67
CA VAL A 330 -11.69 -9.24 -0.13
C VAL A 330 -11.21 -10.67 -0.33
N TRP A 331 -9.88 -10.88 -0.27
CA TRP A 331 -9.22 -12.10 -0.73
C TRP A 331 -8.65 -12.98 0.39
N GLY A 332 -8.58 -12.48 1.63
CA GLY A 332 -7.99 -13.20 2.75
C GLY A 332 -8.74 -14.48 3.10
N MET A 333 -8.01 -15.49 3.59
CA MET A 333 -8.60 -16.74 4.06
C MET A 333 -9.49 -16.53 5.29
N PRO A 334 -10.59 -17.26 5.42
CA PRO A 334 -11.37 -17.32 6.67
C PRO A 334 -10.52 -17.83 7.84
N THR A 335 -10.82 -17.37 9.04
CA THR A 335 -10.10 -17.74 10.27
C THR A 335 -10.04 -19.25 10.52
N GLU A 336 -11.11 -19.96 10.17
CA GLU A 336 -11.21 -21.43 10.32
C GLU A 336 -10.16 -22.15 9.46
N MET A 337 -9.91 -21.65 8.25
CA MET A 337 -8.88 -22.22 7.37
C MET A 337 -7.47 -21.93 7.90
N LEU A 338 -7.24 -20.74 8.46
CA LEU A 338 -5.95 -20.36 9.03
C LEU A 338 -5.55 -21.27 10.19
N ARG A 339 -6.49 -21.62 11.09
CA ARG A 339 -6.22 -22.46 12.27
C ARG A 339 -5.63 -23.82 11.93
N GLY A 340 -5.90 -24.35 10.74
CA GLY A 340 -5.34 -25.61 10.25
C GLY A 340 -3.90 -25.52 9.70
N LEU A 341 -3.33 -24.31 9.60
CA LEU A 341 -2.01 -24.09 9.02
C LEU A 341 -0.89 -24.17 10.06
N PRO A 342 0.34 -24.52 9.66
CA PRO A 342 1.49 -24.56 10.55
C PRO A 342 1.70 -23.23 11.29
N GLY A 343 1.73 -23.30 12.63
CA GLY A 343 1.94 -22.14 13.50
C GLY A 343 0.74 -21.22 13.69
N TYR A 344 -0.46 -21.59 13.18
CA TYR A 344 -1.72 -20.87 13.44
C TYR A 344 -2.61 -21.59 14.47
N ASP A 345 -2.22 -22.77 14.95
CA ASP A 345 -2.89 -23.41 16.08
C ASP A 345 -2.73 -22.50 17.33
N PRO A 346 -3.82 -22.18 18.04
CA PRO A 346 -3.75 -21.32 19.23
C PRO A 346 -2.90 -21.90 20.38
N ASP A 347 -2.66 -23.22 20.38
CA ASP A 347 -1.73 -23.85 21.31
C ASP A 347 -0.27 -23.61 20.87
N VAL A 348 0.26 -22.47 21.26
CA VAL A 348 1.66 -22.08 20.98
C VAL A 348 2.67 -23.05 21.60
N GLY A 349 2.35 -23.65 22.76
CA GLY A 349 3.20 -24.64 23.41
C GLY A 349 3.39 -25.87 22.57
N LYS A 350 2.31 -26.39 21.99
CA LYS A 350 2.31 -27.52 21.05
C LYS A 350 3.13 -27.21 19.79
N ASN A 351 2.89 -26.03 19.19
CA ASN A 351 3.63 -25.58 18.01
C ASN A 351 5.14 -25.50 18.27
N ARG A 352 5.54 -24.93 19.41
CA ARG A 352 6.96 -24.83 19.81
C ARG A 352 7.58 -26.19 20.14
N ALA A 353 6.81 -27.13 20.69
CA ALA A 353 7.30 -28.49 20.91
C ALA A 353 7.59 -29.21 19.58
N GLU A 354 6.76 -29.04 18.56
CA GLU A 354 7.04 -29.55 17.21
C GLU A 354 8.26 -28.82 16.60
N ALA A 355 8.34 -27.51 16.73
CA ALA A 355 9.47 -26.73 16.24
C ALA A 355 10.82 -27.18 16.84
N ARG A 356 10.88 -27.46 18.15
CA ARG A 356 12.10 -27.99 18.81
C ARG A 356 12.54 -29.31 18.21
N LYS A 357 11.61 -30.25 17.96
CA LYS A 357 11.94 -31.53 17.31
C LYS A 357 12.56 -31.35 15.93
N LEU A 358 12.06 -30.38 15.15
CA LEU A 358 12.64 -30.06 13.83
C LEU A 358 14.05 -29.48 13.97
N MET A 359 14.28 -28.61 14.95
CA MET A 359 15.60 -28.03 15.22
C MET A 359 16.59 -29.10 15.70
N GLU A 360 16.17 -29.99 16.60
CA GLU A 360 17.00 -31.12 17.08
C GLU A 360 17.40 -32.05 15.93
N LYS A 361 16.45 -32.36 15.02
CA LYS A 361 16.74 -33.13 13.81
C LYS A 361 17.72 -32.39 12.88
N ALA A 362 17.67 -31.05 12.85
CA ALA A 362 18.63 -30.24 12.11
C ALA A 362 20.00 -30.06 12.82
N GLY A 363 20.17 -30.64 14.00
CA GLY A 363 21.43 -30.66 14.78
C GLY A 363 21.60 -29.47 15.72
N TYR A 364 20.48 -28.81 16.11
CA TYR A 364 20.45 -27.73 17.10
C TYR A 364 19.59 -28.12 18.30
N GLY A 365 20.04 -27.74 19.50
CA GLY A 365 19.38 -28.07 20.76
C GLY A 365 19.92 -27.23 21.90
N PRO A 366 19.59 -27.57 23.18
CA PRO A 366 20.05 -26.80 24.34
C PRO A 366 21.57 -26.62 24.42
N GLU A 367 22.35 -27.64 24.01
CA GLU A 367 23.79 -27.64 24.03
C GLU A 367 24.43 -27.03 22.77
N LYS A 368 23.63 -26.73 21.74
CA LYS A 368 24.11 -26.17 20.47
C LYS A 368 23.06 -25.23 19.85
N LEU A 369 23.11 -23.99 20.24
CA LEU A 369 22.24 -22.95 19.72
C LEU A 369 22.63 -22.52 18.30
N LEU A 370 21.65 -22.08 17.51
CA LEU A 370 21.85 -21.45 16.23
C LEU A 370 21.97 -19.93 16.41
N ALA A 371 23.18 -19.40 16.43
CA ALA A 371 23.40 -17.95 16.48
C ALA A 371 23.14 -17.30 15.12
N VAL A 372 22.34 -16.21 15.09
CA VAL A 372 21.99 -15.50 13.84
C VAL A 372 21.72 -14.02 14.08
N LYS A 373 22.12 -13.18 13.12
CA LYS A 373 21.70 -11.76 13.07
C LYS A 373 20.31 -11.63 12.48
N VAL A 374 19.46 -10.86 13.14
CA VAL A 374 18.11 -10.50 12.70
C VAL A 374 18.15 -9.10 12.10
N SER A 375 18.18 -9.03 10.78
CA SER A 375 18.35 -7.78 10.03
C SER A 375 17.03 -7.05 9.85
N VAL A 376 16.99 -5.77 10.22
CA VAL A 376 15.79 -4.92 10.12
C VAL A 376 16.13 -3.48 9.76
N ARG A 377 15.12 -2.70 9.36
CA ARG A 377 15.26 -1.25 9.26
C ARG A 377 15.31 -0.61 10.65
N ASN A 378 16.13 0.43 10.81
CA ASN A 378 16.28 1.17 12.06
C ASN A 378 15.11 2.14 12.32
N THR A 379 13.88 1.63 12.24
CA THR A 379 12.68 2.38 12.59
C THR A 379 11.75 1.53 13.46
N PRO A 380 10.97 2.13 14.38
CA PRO A 380 10.17 1.38 15.35
C PRO A 380 9.26 0.29 14.76
N PRO A 381 8.55 0.50 13.62
CA PRO A 381 7.69 -0.54 13.05
C PRO A 381 8.42 -1.83 12.65
N PHE A 382 9.73 -1.82 12.58
CA PHE A 382 10.57 -2.98 12.25
C PHE A 382 11.38 -3.47 13.45
N ARG A 383 11.93 -2.55 14.27
CA ARG A 383 12.69 -2.91 15.46
C ARG A 383 11.86 -3.57 16.53
N ASP A 384 10.71 -2.96 16.86
CA ASP A 384 9.89 -3.40 17.97
C ASP A 384 9.39 -4.85 17.79
N PRO A 385 8.82 -5.26 16.63
CA PRO A 385 8.51 -6.65 16.39
C PRO A 385 9.73 -7.57 16.30
N ALA A 386 10.91 -7.05 15.91
CA ALA A 386 12.12 -7.87 15.86
C ALA A 386 12.60 -8.31 17.25
N VAL A 387 12.45 -7.45 18.26
CA VAL A 387 12.78 -7.79 19.66
C VAL A 387 11.89 -8.94 20.15
N ILE A 388 10.59 -8.88 19.87
CA ILE A 388 9.64 -9.97 20.21
C ILE A 388 9.99 -11.25 19.44
N LEU A 389 10.30 -11.15 18.14
CA LEU A 389 10.70 -12.29 17.33
C LEU A 389 11.95 -12.99 17.89
N ILE A 390 12.97 -12.20 18.25
CA ILE A 390 14.22 -12.73 18.83
C ILE A 390 13.93 -13.53 20.10
N ASP A 391 13.06 -13.01 20.96
CA ASP A 391 12.67 -13.71 22.18
C ASP A 391 11.91 -15.00 21.89
N GLN A 392 10.98 -14.99 20.94
CA GLN A 392 10.23 -16.19 20.54
C GLN A 392 11.13 -17.25 19.88
N LEU A 393 12.16 -16.86 19.14
CA LEU A 393 13.10 -17.78 18.49
C LEU A 393 14.01 -18.50 19.48
N LYS A 394 14.28 -17.93 20.66
CA LYS A 394 15.01 -18.60 21.74
C LYS A 394 14.32 -19.88 22.20
N GLU A 395 12.98 -19.90 22.19
CA GLU A 395 12.17 -21.06 22.56
C GLU A 395 12.42 -22.30 21.68
N ILE A 396 13.09 -22.12 20.54
CA ILE A 396 13.42 -23.15 19.57
C ILE A 396 14.92 -23.21 19.25
N TYR A 397 15.78 -22.85 20.20
CA TYR A 397 17.24 -22.95 20.10
C TYR A 397 17.87 -22.02 19.06
N ILE A 398 17.24 -20.89 18.71
CA ILE A 398 17.81 -19.86 17.85
C ILE A 398 18.15 -18.63 18.70
N GLU A 399 19.44 -18.29 18.76
CA GLU A 399 19.95 -17.10 19.45
C GLU A 399 20.08 -15.94 18.45
N GLY A 400 19.12 -15.02 18.47
CA GLY A 400 19.04 -13.87 17.58
C GLY A 400 19.77 -12.65 18.16
N GLU A 401 20.53 -11.95 17.32
CA GLU A 401 21.10 -10.62 17.59
C GLU A 401 20.46 -9.59 16.66
N LEU A 402 19.95 -8.47 17.21
CA LEU A 402 19.34 -7.42 16.39
C LEU A 402 20.39 -6.65 15.59
N GLU A 403 20.20 -6.58 14.26
CA GLU A 403 21.05 -5.82 13.35
C GLU A 403 20.17 -4.79 12.58
N ALA A 404 20.28 -3.53 12.97
CA ALA A 404 19.42 -2.46 12.45
C ALA A 404 20.14 -1.59 11.41
N PHE A 405 19.48 -1.30 10.28
CA PHE A 405 20.00 -0.53 9.16
C PHE A 405 19.15 0.71 8.87
N GLU A 406 19.81 1.79 8.50
CA GLU A 406 19.12 2.93 7.90
C GLU A 406 18.40 2.51 6.61
N THR A 407 17.25 3.11 6.34
CA THR A 407 16.38 2.75 5.21
C THR A 407 17.10 2.76 3.87
N ALA A 408 18.00 3.73 3.65
CA ALA A 408 18.78 3.83 2.40
C ALA A 408 19.70 2.63 2.17
N ASN A 409 20.18 1.98 3.24
CA ASN A 409 21.06 0.82 3.18
C ASN A 409 20.30 -0.51 3.18
N TRP A 410 19.07 -0.52 3.68
CA TRP A 410 18.24 -1.72 3.81
C TRP A 410 17.88 -2.34 2.45
N PHE A 411 17.30 -1.54 1.54
CA PHE A 411 16.85 -2.07 0.25
C PHE A 411 17.97 -2.66 -0.61
N PRO A 412 19.13 -1.99 -0.77
CA PRO A 412 20.27 -2.61 -1.46
C PRO A 412 20.70 -3.93 -0.84
N LYS A 413 20.63 -4.06 0.50
CA LYS A 413 21.00 -5.28 1.23
C LYS A 413 20.03 -6.42 0.93
N VAL A 414 18.71 -6.20 1.03
CA VAL A 414 17.72 -7.26 0.79
C VAL A 414 17.59 -7.65 -0.68
N TYR A 415 17.78 -6.72 -1.61
CA TYR A 415 17.80 -7.03 -3.04
C TYR A 415 18.97 -7.94 -3.41
N ARG A 416 20.13 -7.76 -2.80
CA ARG A 416 21.29 -8.65 -2.99
C ARG A 416 21.22 -9.91 -2.14
N LYS A 417 20.16 -10.07 -1.31
CA LYS A 417 20.02 -11.17 -0.34
C LYS A 417 21.21 -11.27 0.64
N ASP A 418 21.81 -10.13 0.97
CA ASP A 418 22.92 -10.02 1.92
C ASP A 418 22.40 -9.98 3.37
N TYR A 419 21.66 -11.00 3.76
CA TYR A 419 21.12 -11.22 5.11
C TYR A 419 20.77 -12.70 5.29
N LYS A 420 20.54 -13.15 6.51
CA LYS A 420 20.06 -14.50 6.81
C LYS A 420 18.57 -14.52 7.14
N ILE A 421 18.18 -13.82 8.19
CA ILE A 421 16.78 -13.61 8.57
C ILE A 421 16.54 -12.14 8.85
N GLY A 422 15.30 -11.72 8.76
CA GLY A 422 14.90 -10.35 9.08
C GLY A 422 13.39 -10.18 9.09
N LEU A 423 12.96 -8.97 9.37
CA LEU A 423 11.56 -8.58 9.28
C LEU A 423 11.34 -7.56 8.18
N ASN A 424 10.20 -7.68 7.52
CA ASN A 424 9.74 -6.70 6.55
C ASN A 424 8.26 -6.39 6.74
N LEU A 425 7.88 -5.17 6.41
CA LEU A 425 6.49 -4.80 6.21
C LEU A 425 6.17 -4.95 4.72
N THR A 426 5.19 -5.78 4.41
CA THR A 426 4.71 -5.98 3.04
C THR A 426 3.34 -5.34 2.91
N GLY A 427 3.26 -4.27 2.15
CA GLY A 427 2.01 -3.63 1.77
C GLY A 427 1.70 -3.92 0.31
N ALA A 428 0.45 -4.24 0.01
CA ALA A 428 -0.01 -4.35 -1.36
C ALA A 428 -0.43 -2.97 -1.90
N GLY A 429 -0.03 -2.65 -3.12
CA GLY A 429 -0.41 -1.40 -3.80
C GLY A 429 -1.88 -1.34 -4.16
N VAL A 430 -2.53 -2.49 -4.22
CA VAL A 430 -3.96 -2.69 -4.38
C VAL A 430 -4.37 -3.96 -3.65
N ASP A 431 -5.64 -4.05 -3.23
CA ASP A 431 -6.21 -5.28 -2.69
C ASP A 431 -6.60 -6.22 -3.84
N ASP A 432 -5.57 -6.72 -4.51
CA ASP A 432 -5.71 -7.73 -5.57
C ASP A 432 -4.56 -8.75 -5.51
N PRO A 433 -4.87 -10.06 -5.66
CA PRO A 433 -3.87 -11.13 -5.61
C PRO A 433 -2.74 -10.98 -6.62
N ASP A 434 -3.00 -10.41 -7.80
CA ASP A 434 -1.97 -10.19 -8.82
C ASP A 434 -0.86 -9.27 -8.31
N ALA A 435 -1.23 -8.19 -7.59
CA ALA A 435 -0.24 -7.31 -6.98
C ALA A 435 0.59 -8.04 -5.92
N GLN A 436 -0.06 -8.81 -5.05
CA GLN A 436 0.59 -9.45 -3.92
C GLN A 436 1.44 -10.65 -4.34
N PHE A 437 0.91 -11.55 -5.17
CA PHE A 437 1.60 -12.80 -5.51
C PHE A 437 2.74 -12.58 -6.50
N TYR A 438 2.52 -11.82 -7.56
CA TYR A 438 3.57 -11.56 -8.54
C TYR A 438 4.73 -10.74 -7.96
N GLU A 439 4.43 -9.76 -7.10
CA GLU A 439 5.47 -8.92 -6.52
C GLU A 439 6.31 -9.68 -5.48
N ASN A 440 5.67 -10.40 -4.56
CA ASN A 440 6.34 -10.89 -3.36
C ASN A 440 6.73 -12.36 -3.41
N TYR A 441 6.11 -13.19 -4.28
CA TYR A 441 6.27 -14.65 -4.26
C TYR A 441 6.67 -15.26 -5.60
N ALA A 442 6.40 -14.59 -6.74
CA ALA A 442 6.75 -15.15 -8.04
C ALA A 442 8.26 -15.35 -8.20
N CYS A 443 8.64 -16.43 -8.88
CA CYS A 443 10.03 -16.72 -9.20
C CYS A 443 10.69 -15.55 -9.95
N GLY A 444 11.82 -15.07 -9.45
CA GLY A 444 12.60 -14.00 -10.08
C GLY A 444 12.05 -12.60 -9.92
N SER A 445 11.02 -12.40 -9.09
CA SER A 445 10.58 -11.04 -8.74
C SER A 445 11.60 -10.32 -7.86
N ASP A 446 11.89 -9.06 -8.14
CA ASP A 446 12.85 -8.24 -7.40
C ASP A 446 12.46 -8.08 -5.91
N ARG A 447 11.16 -8.11 -5.60
CA ARG A 447 10.65 -8.03 -4.23
C ARG A 447 10.49 -9.38 -3.53
N ASN A 448 10.79 -10.45 -4.21
CA ASN A 448 10.91 -11.78 -3.60
C ASN A 448 12.25 -11.89 -2.86
N TYR A 449 12.33 -11.24 -1.70
CA TYR A 449 13.56 -11.13 -0.90
C TYR A 449 14.03 -12.47 -0.38
N THR A 450 13.14 -13.46 -0.19
CA THR A 450 13.46 -14.75 0.40
C THR A 450 14.12 -15.75 -0.56
N GLY A 451 14.09 -15.49 -1.87
CA GLY A 451 14.51 -16.46 -2.87
C GLY A 451 13.53 -17.63 -3.06
N TYR A 452 12.30 -17.48 -2.54
CA TYR A 452 11.27 -18.48 -2.77
C TYR A 452 10.96 -18.64 -4.26
N CYS A 453 10.90 -19.86 -4.74
CA CYS A 453 10.50 -20.15 -6.12
C CYS A 453 9.82 -21.52 -6.18
N ASN A 454 8.54 -21.51 -6.53
CA ASN A 454 7.74 -22.68 -6.78
C ASN A 454 7.02 -22.50 -8.13
N ARG A 455 7.43 -23.25 -9.15
CA ARG A 455 6.89 -23.13 -10.53
C ARG A 455 5.42 -23.53 -10.62
N GLU A 456 4.97 -24.47 -9.81
CA GLU A 456 3.56 -24.86 -9.76
C GLU A 456 2.70 -23.72 -9.20
N LEU A 457 3.19 -23.02 -8.17
CA LEU A 457 2.52 -21.83 -7.66
C LEU A 457 2.54 -20.67 -8.66
N ASP A 458 3.62 -20.47 -9.41
CA ASP A 458 3.63 -19.48 -10.49
C ASP A 458 2.50 -19.76 -11.52
N GLN A 459 2.24 -21.03 -11.84
CA GLN A 459 1.13 -21.42 -12.72
C GLN A 459 -0.24 -21.17 -12.06
N LEU A 460 -0.36 -21.41 -10.76
CA LEU A 460 -1.59 -21.08 -10.02
C LEU A 460 -1.81 -19.56 -9.91
N PHE A 461 -0.73 -18.75 -9.79
CA PHE A 461 -0.84 -17.30 -9.88
C PHE A 461 -1.43 -16.87 -11.23
N ASP A 462 -0.96 -17.47 -12.32
CA ASP A 462 -1.48 -17.19 -13.64
C ASP A 462 -2.94 -17.66 -13.79
N ARG A 463 -3.28 -18.84 -13.25
CA ARG A 463 -4.64 -19.40 -13.30
C ARG A 463 -5.65 -18.53 -12.55
N GLN A 464 -5.35 -18.11 -11.31
CA GLN A 464 -6.24 -17.21 -10.56
C GLN A 464 -6.39 -15.85 -11.24
N SER A 465 -5.32 -15.34 -11.86
CA SER A 465 -5.30 -14.06 -12.56
C SER A 465 -6.22 -14.04 -13.79
N MET A 466 -6.43 -15.20 -14.45
CA MET A 466 -7.34 -15.36 -15.59
C MET A 466 -8.80 -15.59 -15.19
N GLU A 467 -9.09 -15.95 -13.94
CA GLU A 467 -10.44 -16.29 -13.50
C GLU A 467 -11.33 -15.04 -13.45
N ARG A 468 -12.49 -15.12 -14.08
CA ARG A 468 -13.49 -14.03 -14.18
C ARG A 468 -14.49 -14.04 -13.03
N ASP A 469 -14.81 -15.22 -12.53
CA ASP A 469 -15.73 -15.42 -11.42
C ASP A 469 -15.00 -15.12 -10.11
N GLN A 470 -15.48 -14.12 -9.37
CA GLN A 470 -14.81 -13.66 -8.15
C GLN A 470 -14.77 -14.74 -7.06
N ASP A 471 -15.80 -15.56 -6.93
CA ASP A 471 -15.84 -16.59 -5.89
C ASP A 471 -14.90 -17.75 -6.23
N LYS A 472 -14.86 -18.19 -7.48
CA LYS A 472 -13.87 -19.17 -7.95
C LYS A 472 -12.45 -18.65 -7.82
N ARG A 473 -12.22 -17.38 -8.17
CA ARG A 473 -10.92 -16.72 -8.01
C ARG A 473 -10.51 -16.70 -6.54
N ARG A 474 -11.44 -16.39 -5.63
CA ARG A 474 -11.19 -16.38 -4.19
C ARG A 474 -10.76 -17.76 -3.65
N HIS A 475 -11.39 -18.84 -4.09
CA HIS A 475 -10.99 -20.20 -3.70
C HIS A 475 -9.58 -20.55 -4.21
N LEU A 476 -9.23 -20.17 -5.44
CA LEU A 476 -7.86 -20.32 -5.96
C LEU A 476 -6.84 -19.52 -5.14
N VAL A 477 -7.20 -18.31 -4.74
CA VAL A 477 -6.36 -17.45 -3.89
C VAL A 477 -6.12 -18.10 -2.52
N TRP A 478 -7.13 -18.69 -1.90
CA TRP A 478 -7.00 -19.42 -0.64
C TRP A 478 -6.13 -20.68 -0.77
N GLU A 479 -6.27 -21.41 -1.88
CA GLU A 479 -5.41 -22.56 -2.18
C GLU A 479 -3.93 -22.13 -2.30
N ILE A 480 -3.68 -21.05 -3.01
CA ILE A 480 -2.34 -20.48 -3.17
C ILE A 480 -1.79 -20.04 -1.81
N ASP A 481 -2.56 -19.25 -1.06
CA ASP A 481 -2.11 -18.71 0.23
C ASP A 481 -1.82 -19.85 1.22
N LYS A 482 -2.67 -20.88 1.27
CA LYS A 482 -2.43 -22.09 2.06
C LYS A 482 -1.06 -22.71 1.74
N LYS A 483 -0.75 -22.93 0.46
CA LYS A 483 0.53 -23.51 0.03
C LYS A 483 1.72 -22.60 0.40
N LEU A 484 1.57 -21.27 0.28
CA LEU A 484 2.60 -20.32 0.70
C LEU A 484 2.89 -20.38 2.21
N GLN A 485 1.86 -20.55 3.03
CA GLN A 485 2.02 -20.71 4.48
C GLN A 485 2.63 -22.07 4.84
N GLU A 486 2.19 -23.16 4.21
CA GLU A 486 2.74 -24.50 4.40
C GLU A 486 4.23 -24.58 4.03
N ASP A 487 4.63 -23.92 2.93
CA ASP A 487 6.02 -23.84 2.48
C ASP A 487 6.89 -22.89 3.35
N GLY A 488 6.26 -22.14 4.26
CA GLY A 488 6.94 -21.06 4.99
C GLY A 488 7.61 -20.08 4.02
N ALA A 489 6.92 -19.74 2.92
CA ALA A 489 7.47 -18.89 1.87
C ALA A 489 7.89 -17.52 2.43
N ARG A 490 7.04 -16.94 3.26
CA ARG A 490 7.22 -15.68 3.95
C ARG A 490 6.26 -15.63 5.13
N PRO A 491 6.59 -16.23 6.29
CA PRO A 491 5.67 -16.34 7.42
C PRO A 491 5.13 -14.98 7.86
N ILE A 492 3.81 -14.84 7.86
CA ILE A 492 3.13 -13.62 8.31
C ILE A 492 3.05 -13.66 9.83
N LEU A 493 3.48 -12.57 10.49
CA LEU A 493 3.32 -12.39 11.93
C LEU A 493 1.92 -11.90 12.24
N TYR A 494 1.52 -10.77 11.65
CA TYR A 494 0.19 -10.18 11.78
C TYR A 494 -0.05 -9.15 10.68
N HIS A 495 -1.31 -8.86 10.41
CA HIS A 495 -1.73 -7.70 9.62
C HIS A 495 -1.88 -6.50 10.53
N ASN A 496 -1.26 -5.39 10.11
CA ASN A 496 -1.17 -4.19 10.90
C ASN A 496 -2.46 -3.37 10.82
N ARG A 497 -2.90 -2.85 11.97
CA ARG A 497 -3.81 -1.73 12.08
C ARG A 497 -3.04 -0.53 12.57
N PHE A 498 -3.24 0.60 11.94
CA PHE A 498 -2.55 1.84 12.28
C PHE A 498 -3.56 2.95 12.49
N ALA A 499 -3.21 3.90 13.34
CA ALA A 499 -3.98 5.09 13.51
C ALA A 499 -3.49 6.20 12.57
N THR A 500 -4.45 7.00 12.12
CA THR A 500 -4.24 8.29 11.48
C THR A 500 -5.04 9.33 12.23
N CYS A 501 -4.42 10.43 12.65
CA CYS A 501 -5.10 11.52 13.35
C CYS A 501 -4.96 12.82 12.57
N TRP A 502 -6.01 13.65 12.61
CA TRP A 502 -5.99 14.99 12.01
C TRP A 502 -6.73 16.00 12.85
N GLN A 503 -6.39 17.25 12.67
CA GLN A 503 -7.04 18.36 13.32
C GLN A 503 -8.45 18.57 12.75
N PRO A 504 -9.43 19.01 13.55
CA PRO A 504 -10.85 19.09 13.15
C PRO A 504 -11.13 20.04 11.98
N GLN A 505 -10.24 21.00 11.72
CA GLN A 505 -10.33 21.89 10.57
C GLN A 505 -9.98 21.20 9.23
N LEU A 506 -9.30 20.05 9.23
CA LEU A 506 -9.06 19.29 8.00
C LEU A 506 -10.33 18.53 7.61
N LYS A 507 -10.78 18.76 6.39
CA LYS A 507 -12.01 18.20 5.82
C LYS A 507 -11.73 17.50 4.49
N GLY A 508 -12.61 16.58 4.10
CA GLY A 508 -12.54 15.86 2.83
C GLY A 508 -11.48 14.76 2.79
N LEU A 509 -10.88 14.40 3.93
CA LEU A 509 -9.97 13.26 4.03
C LEU A 509 -10.78 11.96 4.17
N THR A 510 -10.43 10.94 3.39
CA THR A 510 -10.95 9.57 3.52
C THR A 510 -9.80 8.61 3.72
N ILE A 511 -9.88 7.78 4.76
CA ILE A 511 -8.88 6.73 5.02
C ILE A 511 -9.28 5.47 4.25
N VAL A 512 -8.38 4.97 3.42
CA VAL A 512 -8.60 3.74 2.63
C VAL A 512 -8.14 2.53 3.43
N VAL A 513 -9.06 1.59 3.70
CA VAL A 513 -8.84 0.47 4.63
C VAL A 513 -8.16 -0.75 4.02
N ASN A 514 -8.05 -0.83 2.70
CA ASN A 514 -7.43 -1.96 2.01
C ASN A 514 -6.30 -1.56 1.06
N SER A 515 -5.73 -0.39 1.25
CA SER A 515 -4.50 0.04 0.59
C SER A 515 -3.83 1.18 1.34
N LEU A 516 -2.59 1.00 1.74
CA LEU A 516 -1.72 2.05 2.28
C LEU A 516 -1.35 3.12 1.23
N PHE A 517 -1.47 2.80 -0.06
CA PHE A 517 -0.88 3.53 -1.16
C PHE A 517 -1.89 4.27 -2.05
N ASN A 518 -3.15 4.34 -1.63
CA ASN A 518 -4.22 5.04 -2.33
C ASN A 518 -4.93 6.01 -1.37
N GLY A 519 -5.68 6.99 -1.92
CA GLY A 519 -6.40 7.97 -1.09
C GLY A 519 -5.64 9.28 -0.85
N TRP A 520 -4.49 9.50 -1.49
CA TRP A 520 -3.60 10.64 -1.22
C TRP A 520 -3.50 11.64 -2.38
N ARG A 521 -4.49 11.69 -3.29
CA ARG A 521 -4.54 12.70 -4.34
C ARG A 521 -4.67 14.11 -3.77
N MET A 522 -5.35 14.26 -2.63
CA MET A 522 -5.52 15.51 -1.86
C MET A 522 -6.26 16.63 -2.61
N GLU A 523 -6.86 16.34 -3.76
CA GLU A 523 -7.55 17.36 -4.57
C GLU A 523 -8.87 17.85 -3.98
N ASP A 524 -9.52 17.01 -3.14
CA ASP A 524 -10.78 17.28 -2.46
C ASP A 524 -10.61 17.67 -0.98
N VAL A 525 -9.38 17.66 -0.48
CA VAL A 525 -9.04 18.02 0.90
C VAL A 525 -8.99 19.55 1.04
N TRP A 526 -9.53 20.08 2.15
CA TRP A 526 -9.56 21.51 2.42
C TRP A 526 -9.45 21.81 3.92
N LEU A 527 -9.11 23.06 4.27
CA LEU A 527 -8.98 23.54 5.63
C LEU A 527 -10.12 24.49 5.98
N ASP A 528 -10.88 24.14 7.00
CA ASP A 528 -11.95 24.98 7.57
C ASP A 528 -11.35 25.94 8.60
N LYS A 529 -10.64 26.96 8.10
CA LYS A 529 -9.99 28.03 8.91
C LYS A 529 -10.68 29.36 8.67
#